data_8d37e84d1a3f14bbaba812f8ddb48d4d
#
_entry.id   8d37e84d1a3f14bbaba812f8ddb48d4d
#
_cell.length_a   1.000
_cell.length_b   1.000
_cell.length_c   1.000
_cell.angle_alpha   90.00
_cell.angle_beta   90.00
_cell.angle_gamma   90.00
#
_symmetry.space_group_name_H-M   'P 1'
#
loop_
_entity.id
_entity.type
_entity.pdbx_description
1 polymer ?
#
loop_
_entity_poly.entity_id
_entity_poly.type
_entity_poly.pdbx_seq_one_letter_code
_entity_poly.pdbx_strand_id
1 'polypeptide(L)'
;MPNFIARVELHSASYVDYENLHIYMQQRGYARTIKGSDGKTYQLPTGTYVSSSFFASASAALDAAVAAAKATGRASSAIVADWSTATWEGLATVNSARMA
;
A
#
# COMPACT_ATOMS: atom_id res chain seq x y z
N MET A 1 8.78 -14.58 -5.98
CA MET A 1 7.53 -13.91 -6.35
C MET A 1 7.78 -12.41 -6.54
N PRO A 2 7.07 -11.78 -7.45
CA PRO A 2 7.30 -10.36 -7.73
C PRO A 2 6.84 -9.44 -6.62
N ASN A 3 7.30 -8.20 -6.68
CA ASN A 3 6.85 -7.12 -5.81
C ASN A 3 5.83 -6.28 -6.56
N PHE A 4 4.81 -5.83 -5.87
CA PHE A 4 3.76 -5.01 -6.48
C PHE A 4 3.58 -3.71 -5.71
N ILE A 5 3.24 -2.66 -6.43
CA ILE A 5 2.83 -1.39 -5.86
C ILE A 5 1.37 -1.15 -6.25
N ALA A 6 0.57 -0.75 -5.28
CA ALA A 6 -0.84 -0.45 -5.48
C ALA A 6 -1.12 1.00 -5.13
N ARG A 7 -1.87 1.67 -5.97
CA ARG A 7 -2.40 2.99 -5.70
C ARG A 7 -3.91 2.89 -5.66
N VAL A 8 -4.50 3.20 -4.52
CA VAL A 8 -5.95 3.13 -4.31
C VAL A 8 -6.46 4.51 -3.96
N GLU A 9 -7.43 4.99 -4.73
CA GLU A 9 -8.12 6.23 -4.45
C GLU A 9 -9.56 5.91 -4.08
N LEU A 10 -9.98 6.33 -2.89
CA LEU A 10 -11.38 6.24 -2.46
C LEU A 10 -12.10 7.50 -2.91
N HIS A 11 -13.33 7.33 -3.42
CA HIS A 11 -14.13 8.45 -3.89
C HIS A 11 -14.99 9.00 -2.75
N SER A 12 -15.01 10.34 -2.60
CA SER A 12 -15.80 11.03 -1.57
C SER A 12 -15.53 10.48 -0.18
N ALA A 13 -14.26 10.22 0.12
CA ALA A 13 -13.86 9.54 1.34
C ALA A 13 -13.31 10.53 2.37
N SER A 14 -13.52 10.19 3.65
CA SER A 14 -12.98 10.93 4.77
C SER A 14 -11.62 10.35 5.20
N TYR A 15 -10.98 11.03 6.15
CA TYR A 15 -9.76 10.54 6.78
C TYR A 15 -9.97 9.15 7.39
N VAL A 16 -11.12 8.95 8.05
CA VAL A 16 -11.43 7.67 8.71
C VAL A 16 -11.56 6.56 7.67
N ASP A 17 -12.11 6.83 6.50
CA ASP A 17 -12.21 5.83 5.44
C ASP A 17 -10.83 5.35 5.00
N TYR A 18 -9.86 6.27 4.87
CA TYR A 18 -8.49 5.88 4.53
C TYR A 18 -7.80 5.13 5.67
N GLU A 19 -8.08 5.48 6.93
CA GLU A 19 -7.54 4.72 8.07
C GLU A 19 -8.04 3.27 8.05
N ASN A 20 -9.31 3.07 7.72
CA ASN A 20 -9.87 1.74 7.57
C ASN A 20 -9.26 1.00 6.37
N LEU A 21 -9.04 1.71 5.26
CA LEU A 21 -8.39 1.12 4.09
C LEU A 21 -6.99 0.60 4.44
N HIS A 22 -6.23 1.35 5.22
CA HIS A 22 -4.88 0.92 5.65
C HIS A 22 -4.94 -0.42 6.38
N ILE A 23 -5.91 -0.57 7.27
CA ILE A 23 -6.09 -1.80 8.04
C ILE A 23 -6.44 -2.96 7.10
N TYR A 24 -7.39 -2.76 6.20
CA TYR A 24 -7.83 -3.80 5.27
C TYR A 24 -6.75 -4.19 4.27
N MET A 25 -5.96 -3.23 3.79
CA MET A 25 -4.83 -3.51 2.91
C MET A 25 -3.76 -4.33 3.63
N GLN A 26 -3.46 -3.96 4.87
CA GLN A 26 -2.47 -4.70 5.67
C GLN A 26 -2.89 -6.14 5.91
N GLN A 27 -4.17 -6.38 6.17
CA GLN A 27 -4.72 -7.72 6.36
C GLN A 27 -4.59 -8.58 5.09
N ARG A 28 -4.42 -7.96 3.93
CA ARG A 28 -4.36 -8.64 2.65
C ARG A 28 -2.97 -8.68 2.03
N GLY A 29 -1.93 -8.37 2.82
CA GLY A 29 -0.55 -8.54 2.37
C GLY A 29 0.12 -7.27 1.86
N TYR A 30 -0.47 -6.10 2.09
CA TYR A 30 0.11 -4.83 1.69
C TYR A 30 0.68 -4.06 2.88
N ALA A 31 1.69 -3.25 2.62
CA ALA A 31 2.31 -2.38 3.62
C ALA A 31 2.27 -0.93 3.16
N ARG A 32 2.28 -0.01 4.11
CA ARG A 32 2.31 1.43 3.86
C ARG A 32 3.73 1.99 3.86
N THR A 33 4.72 1.15 4.07
CA THR A 33 6.12 1.56 4.19
C THR A 33 6.96 0.82 3.19
N ILE A 34 8.08 1.44 2.81
CA ILE A 34 9.03 0.82 1.90
C ILE A 34 10.44 1.04 2.46
N LYS A 35 11.28 0.03 2.35
CA LYS A 35 12.64 0.10 2.85
C LYS A 35 13.57 0.62 1.75
N GLY A 36 14.36 1.62 2.07
CA GLY A 36 15.33 2.19 1.17
C GLY A 36 16.65 1.42 1.16
N SER A 37 17.45 1.66 0.14
CA SER A 37 18.80 1.09 0.05
C SER A 37 19.73 1.59 1.15
N ASP A 38 19.39 2.71 1.77
CA ASP A 38 20.12 3.26 2.93
C ASP A 38 19.77 2.54 4.24
N GLY A 39 18.89 1.54 4.20
CA GLY A 39 18.45 0.79 5.36
C GLY A 39 17.32 1.43 6.15
N LYS A 40 16.91 2.63 5.78
CA LYS A 40 15.80 3.32 6.44
C LYS A 40 14.46 2.90 5.86
N THR A 41 13.42 2.99 6.69
CA THR A 41 12.05 2.71 6.28
C THR A 41 11.32 4.02 6.06
N TYR A 42 10.61 4.13 4.94
CA TYR A 42 9.93 5.36 4.53
C TYR A 42 8.44 5.14 4.45
N GLN A 43 7.68 6.17 4.82
CA GLN A 43 6.22 6.16 4.76
C GLN A 43 5.77 6.48 3.35
N LEU A 44 4.97 5.60 2.75
CA LEU A 44 4.39 5.84 1.43
C LEU A 44 3.27 6.88 1.50
N PRO A 45 3.00 7.61 0.41
CA PRO A 45 1.88 8.54 0.36
C PRO A 45 0.56 7.82 0.64
N THR A 46 -0.40 8.56 1.20
CA THR A 46 -1.74 8.02 1.47
C THR A 46 -2.34 7.39 0.22
N GLY A 47 -2.86 6.17 0.35
CA GLY A 47 -3.43 5.43 -0.76
C GLY A 47 -2.41 4.65 -1.57
N THR A 48 -1.13 4.69 -1.19
CA THR A 48 -0.06 3.93 -1.85
C THR A 48 0.42 2.81 -0.94
N TYR A 49 0.53 1.61 -1.51
CA TYR A 49 0.88 0.41 -0.75
C TYR A 49 1.83 -0.45 -1.56
N VAL A 50 2.63 -1.25 -0.88
CA VAL A 50 3.53 -2.19 -1.54
C VAL A 50 3.35 -3.59 -0.95
N SER A 51 3.59 -4.60 -1.76
CA SER A 51 3.71 -5.98 -1.30
C SER A 51 5.02 -6.55 -1.81
N SER A 52 5.63 -7.40 -1.01
CA SER A 52 6.90 -8.04 -1.35
C SER A 52 6.74 -9.55 -1.31
N SER A 53 6.92 -10.19 -2.47
CA SER A 53 6.94 -11.66 -2.57
C SER A 53 5.70 -12.34 -1.99
N PHE A 54 4.53 -11.70 -2.10
CA PHE A 54 3.29 -12.23 -1.52
C PHE A 54 2.31 -12.71 -2.59
N PHE A 55 2.08 -11.89 -3.62
CA PHE A 55 1.12 -12.24 -4.67
C PHE A 55 1.82 -12.89 -5.86
N ALA A 56 1.15 -13.85 -6.48
CA ALA A 56 1.69 -14.56 -7.64
C ALA A 56 1.61 -13.75 -8.93
N SER A 57 0.67 -12.81 -9.02
CA SER A 57 0.44 -12.03 -10.24
C SER A 57 -0.12 -10.65 -9.90
N ALA A 58 -0.04 -9.74 -10.86
CA ALA A 58 -0.66 -8.42 -10.73
C ALA A 58 -2.17 -8.53 -10.59
N SER A 59 -2.78 -9.50 -11.26
CA SER A 59 -4.23 -9.72 -11.16
C SER A 59 -4.63 -10.12 -9.75
N ALA A 60 -3.89 -11.04 -9.12
CA ALA A 60 -4.14 -11.43 -7.73
C ALA A 60 -3.93 -10.25 -6.76
N ALA A 61 -2.88 -9.46 -7.00
CA ALA A 61 -2.59 -8.29 -6.19
C ALA A 61 -3.70 -7.24 -6.31
N LEU A 62 -4.23 -7.04 -7.52
CA LEU A 62 -5.34 -6.11 -7.75
C LEU A 62 -6.61 -6.58 -7.06
N ASP A 63 -6.93 -7.88 -7.17
CA ASP A 63 -8.13 -8.43 -6.53
C ASP A 63 -8.11 -8.17 -5.01
N ALA A 64 -6.95 -8.34 -4.38
CA ALA A 64 -6.80 -8.07 -2.95
C ALA A 64 -7.01 -6.59 -2.64
N ALA A 65 -6.45 -5.69 -3.44
CA ALA A 65 -6.60 -4.25 -3.23
C ALA A 65 -8.05 -3.81 -3.42
N VAL A 66 -8.74 -4.33 -4.44
CA VAL A 66 -10.15 -4.01 -4.71
C VAL A 66 -11.03 -4.52 -3.56
N ALA A 67 -10.76 -5.72 -3.06
CA ALA A 67 -11.52 -6.26 -1.93
C ALA A 67 -11.36 -5.40 -0.68
N ALA A 68 -10.14 -4.93 -0.41
CA ALA A 68 -9.87 -4.03 0.71
C ALA A 68 -10.62 -2.70 0.55
N ALA A 69 -10.61 -2.14 -0.66
CA ALA A 69 -11.29 -0.88 -0.93
C ALA A 69 -12.81 -1.03 -0.76
N LYS A 70 -13.38 -2.12 -1.24
CA LYS A 70 -14.83 -2.40 -1.08
C LYS A 70 -15.22 -2.53 0.38
N ALA A 71 -14.35 -3.06 1.21
CA ALA A 71 -14.62 -3.21 2.65
C ALA A 71 -14.78 -1.86 3.35
N THR A 72 -14.26 -0.76 2.78
CA THR A 72 -14.49 0.57 3.34
C THR A 72 -15.89 1.10 3.11
N GLY A 73 -16.63 0.53 2.17
CA GLY A 73 -17.96 1.00 1.76
C GLY A 73 -17.94 2.14 0.76
N ARG A 74 -16.76 2.55 0.29
CA ARG A 74 -16.62 3.65 -0.68
C ARG A 74 -16.32 3.11 -2.06
N ALA A 75 -16.77 3.84 -3.09
CA ALA A 75 -16.33 3.59 -4.45
C ALA A 75 -14.83 3.91 -4.55
N SER A 76 -14.13 3.25 -5.43
CA SER A 76 -12.68 3.40 -5.53
C SER A 76 -12.19 3.21 -6.95
N SER A 77 -10.97 3.70 -7.17
CA SER A 77 -10.16 3.42 -8.35
C SER A 77 -8.83 2.87 -7.88
N ALA A 78 -8.30 1.87 -8.56
CA ALA A 78 -7.05 1.25 -8.16
C ALA A 78 -6.22 0.85 -9.38
N ILE A 79 -4.91 0.95 -9.22
CA ILE A 79 -3.95 0.43 -10.18
C ILE A 79 -2.88 -0.33 -9.42
N VAL A 80 -2.45 -1.45 -9.97
CA VAL A 80 -1.37 -2.27 -9.41
C VAL A 80 -0.34 -2.47 -10.51
N ALA A 81 0.93 -2.30 -10.15
CA ALA A 81 2.04 -2.50 -11.07
C ALA A 81 3.10 -3.38 -10.41
N ASP A 82 3.72 -4.22 -11.23
CA ASP A 82 4.91 -4.97 -10.85
C ASP A 82 6.09 -3.99 -10.82
N TRP A 83 6.98 -4.13 -9.81
CA TRP A 83 8.15 -3.27 -9.74
C TRP A 83 9.37 -4.03 -9.23
N SER A 84 10.53 -3.66 -9.76
CA SER A 84 11.82 -4.19 -9.31
C SER A 84 12.69 -3.11 -8.69
N THR A 85 12.49 -1.87 -9.09
CA THR A 85 13.23 -0.72 -8.59
C THR A 85 12.26 0.41 -8.33
N ALA A 86 12.38 1.05 -7.17
CA ALA A 86 11.57 2.21 -6.82
C ALA A 86 12.49 3.31 -6.28
N THR A 87 12.19 4.53 -6.66
CA THR A 87 12.86 5.72 -6.14
C THR A 87 11.83 6.70 -5.64
N TRP A 88 12.21 7.55 -4.71
CA TRP A 88 11.28 8.51 -4.15
C TRP A 88 12.02 9.73 -3.62
N GLU A 89 11.25 10.77 -3.36
CA GLU A 89 11.74 12.01 -2.79
C GLU A 89 10.66 12.54 -1.84
N GLY A 90 11.09 13.14 -0.75
CA GLY A 90 10.18 13.84 0.15
C GLY A 90 9.38 12.95 1.10
N LEU A 91 9.62 11.64 1.11
CA LEU A 91 8.92 10.75 2.04
C LEU A 91 9.55 10.83 3.43
N ALA A 92 8.68 10.85 4.44
CA ALA A 92 9.13 10.84 5.83
C ALA A 92 9.66 9.47 6.21
N THR A 93 10.71 9.44 7.03
CA THR A 93 11.18 8.17 7.61
C THR A 93 10.28 7.74 8.74
N VAL A 94 10.15 6.43 8.90
CA VAL A 94 9.43 5.83 10.02
C VAL A 94 10.45 5.44 11.08
N ASN A 95 10.23 5.90 12.32
CA ASN A 95 11.09 5.52 13.43
C ASN A 95 10.60 4.19 13.99
N SER A 96 11.28 3.11 13.60
CA SER A 96 10.86 1.76 13.99
C SER A 96 10.92 1.53 15.50
N ALA A 97 11.77 2.26 16.24
CA ALA A 97 11.82 2.14 17.68
C ALA A 97 10.53 2.61 18.34
N ARG A 98 9.83 3.56 17.72
CA ARG A 98 8.55 4.05 18.23
C ARG A 98 7.40 3.12 17.88
N MET A 99 7.61 2.26 16.91
CA MET A 99 6.57 1.38 16.40
C MET A 99 6.62 0.01 17.06
N ALA A 100 7.64 -0.21 17.81
CA ALA A 100 7.82 -1.46 18.53
C ALA A 100 6.84 -1.59 19.69
#